data_e8d3bed0887a2925869f7809d14b74ef
#
_entry.id   e8d3bed0887a2925869f7809d14b74ef
#
_cell.length_a   1.000
_cell.length_b   1.000
_cell.length_c   1.000
_cell.angle_alpha   90.00
_cell.angle_beta   90.00
_cell.angle_gamma   90.00
#
_symmetry.space_group_name_H-M   'P 1'
#
loop_
_entity.id
_entity.type
_entity.pdbx_description
1 polymer ?
#
loop_
_entity_poly.entity_id
_entity_poly.type
_entity_poly.pdbx_seq_one_letter_code
_entity_poly.pdbx_strand_id
1 'polypeptide(L)'
;MTRAPLVIVWPCRLSVAEYVAAGREIAVPAQACPHCGEQLGAWSGYWRWLRAEREYRIWIARGRCPRCRTTHALLPDFVCARRLDAVEVIGAAIEAGVAGMGMRPVAESLAVPASTARDWRRRHRARAPALLSHLAGVAIALGAELAELPGSIEAAALAALDALVTEVARRLAGRLPERWRLWNAVCGGWPLGTNTSPPLAGALIGACMGRSVT
;
A
#
# COMPACT_ATOMS: atom_id res chain seq x y z
N MET A 1 22.23 -10.02 5.89
CA MET A 1 20.96 -10.08 6.64
C MET A 1 20.08 -8.91 6.19
N THR A 2 18.98 -9.19 5.51
CA THR A 2 18.04 -8.15 5.07
C THR A 2 17.32 -7.59 6.31
N ARG A 3 17.45 -6.29 6.52
CA ARG A 3 16.83 -5.63 7.68
C ARG A 3 15.31 -5.68 7.51
N ALA A 4 14.59 -6.22 8.49
CA ALA A 4 13.13 -6.28 8.46
C ALA A 4 12.51 -4.88 8.27
N PRO A 5 11.40 -4.75 7.54
CA PRO A 5 10.77 -3.46 7.30
C PRO A 5 10.37 -2.80 8.63
N LEU A 6 10.65 -1.50 8.76
CA LEU A 6 10.25 -0.70 9.92
C LEU A 6 8.78 -0.22 9.82
N VAL A 7 8.08 -0.65 8.79
CA VAL A 7 6.69 -0.30 8.48
C VAL A 7 5.90 -1.58 8.31
N ILE A 8 4.72 -1.62 8.89
CA ILE A 8 3.70 -2.64 8.66
C ILE A 8 2.45 -1.94 8.15
N VAL A 9 1.93 -2.37 7.03
CA VAL A 9 0.65 -1.87 6.50
C VAL A 9 -0.45 -2.82 6.94
N TRP A 10 -1.54 -2.26 7.46
CA TRP A 10 -2.70 -3.03 7.88
C TRP A 10 -3.96 -2.56 7.15
N PRO A 11 -4.89 -3.49 6.80
CA PRO A 11 -6.15 -3.15 6.14
C PRO A 11 -7.02 -2.29 7.06
N CYS A 12 -7.34 -1.08 6.62
CA CYS A 12 -8.18 -0.15 7.35
C CYS A 12 -9.55 -0.01 6.66
N ARG A 13 -10.63 -0.33 7.35
CA ARG A 13 -11.99 -0.22 6.80
C ARG A 13 -12.57 1.19 6.86
N LEU A 14 -11.90 2.09 7.57
CA LEU A 14 -12.34 3.46 7.72
C LEU A 14 -11.96 4.30 6.50
N SER A 15 -12.79 5.25 6.17
CA SER A 15 -12.40 6.38 5.33
C SER A 15 -11.31 7.21 6.02
N VAL A 16 -10.60 8.06 5.28
CA VAL A 16 -9.60 8.97 5.87
C VAL A 16 -10.24 9.88 6.91
N ALA A 17 -11.45 10.38 6.67
CA ALA A 17 -12.16 11.25 7.59
C ALA A 17 -12.53 10.56 8.91
N GLU A 18 -13.05 9.32 8.85
CA GLU A 18 -13.35 8.51 10.03
C GLU A 18 -12.09 8.16 10.82
N TYR A 19 -10.99 7.85 10.11
CA TYR A 19 -9.69 7.61 10.73
C TYR A 19 -9.18 8.83 11.50
N VAL A 20 -9.33 10.01 10.91
CA VAL A 20 -8.97 11.29 11.55
C VAL A 20 -9.83 11.54 12.79
N ALA A 21 -11.13 11.29 12.71
CA ALA A 21 -12.07 11.45 13.82
C ALA A 21 -11.70 10.52 15.01
N ALA A 22 -11.28 9.28 14.73
CA ALA A 22 -10.82 8.34 15.75
C ALA A 22 -9.50 8.77 16.41
N GLY A 23 -8.65 9.50 15.70
CA GLY A 23 -7.42 10.07 16.25
C GLY A 23 -6.51 9.04 16.91
N ARG A 24 -6.17 9.24 18.20
CA ARG A 24 -5.32 8.31 18.96
C ARG A 24 -6.04 7.04 19.41
N GLU A 25 -7.35 7.04 19.38
CA GLU A 25 -8.20 5.93 19.82
C GLU A 25 -8.42 4.89 18.72
N ILE A 26 -7.74 5.08 17.57
CA ILE A 26 -7.83 4.14 16.46
C ILE A 26 -7.48 2.72 16.89
N ALA A 27 -8.40 1.80 16.69
CA ALA A 27 -8.19 0.38 16.96
C ALA A 27 -7.33 -0.24 15.84
N VAL A 28 -6.03 -0.38 16.09
CA VAL A 28 -5.11 -1.07 15.18
C VAL A 28 -5.18 -2.56 15.47
N PRO A 29 -5.44 -3.42 14.46
CA PRO A 29 -5.43 -4.86 14.66
C PRO A 29 -4.07 -5.36 15.18
N ALA A 30 -4.09 -6.46 15.94
CA ALA A 30 -2.87 -7.11 16.39
C ALA A 30 -1.94 -7.43 15.21
N GLN A 31 -0.67 -7.09 15.33
CA GLN A 31 0.35 -7.27 14.29
C GLN A 31 1.49 -8.13 14.79
N ALA A 32 1.97 -9.05 13.94
CA ALA A 32 3.17 -9.82 14.22
C ALA A 32 4.43 -9.07 13.78
N CYS A 33 5.50 -9.25 14.52
CA CYS A 33 6.81 -8.71 14.14
C CYS A 33 7.33 -9.42 12.87
N PRO A 34 7.61 -8.72 11.77
CA PRO A 34 8.10 -9.35 10.54
C PRO A 34 9.51 -9.93 10.67
N HIS A 35 10.21 -9.65 11.78
CA HIS A 35 11.54 -10.17 12.04
C HIS A 35 11.54 -11.52 12.79
N CYS A 36 10.62 -11.71 13.74
CA CYS A 36 10.65 -12.90 14.61
C CYS A 36 9.27 -13.54 14.87
N GLY A 37 8.22 -13.05 14.24
CA GLY A 37 6.85 -13.57 14.36
C GLY A 37 6.12 -13.22 15.65
N GLU A 38 6.82 -12.68 16.66
CA GLU A 38 6.23 -12.34 17.96
C GLU A 38 5.20 -11.20 17.84
N GLN A 39 4.12 -11.26 18.61
CA GLN A 39 3.10 -10.22 18.62
C GLN A 39 3.66 -8.89 19.13
N LEU A 40 3.34 -7.81 18.42
CA LEU A 40 3.76 -6.47 18.81
C LEU A 40 2.90 -5.94 19.97
N GLY A 41 3.55 -5.38 20.97
CA GLY A 41 2.88 -4.57 21.98
C GLY A 41 2.71 -3.13 21.52
N ALA A 42 1.64 -2.47 21.96
CA ALA A 42 1.47 -1.04 21.76
C ALA A 42 2.65 -0.28 22.39
N TRP A 43 3.19 0.70 21.69
CA TRP A 43 4.39 1.42 22.18
C TRP A 43 4.24 2.93 22.22
N SER A 44 3.94 3.55 21.09
CA SER A 44 3.87 4.99 20.93
C SER A 44 3.14 5.35 19.64
N GLY A 45 3.23 6.56 19.21
CA GLY A 45 2.76 6.99 17.91
C GLY A 45 3.22 8.41 17.60
N TYR A 46 2.88 8.88 16.43
CA TYR A 46 3.20 10.23 16.00
C TYR A 46 2.14 10.77 15.05
N TRP A 47 2.02 12.08 15.01
CA TRP A 47 1.19 12.77 14.06
C TRP A 47 1.96 13.01 12.76
N ARG A 48 1.27 12.83 11.63
CA ARG A 48 1.80 13.18 10.31
C ARG A 48 0.72 13.82 9.46
N TRP A 49 1.15 14.57 8.47
CA TRP A 49 0.26 15.10 7.43
C TRP A 49 -0.03 14.03 6.39
N LEU A 50 -1.25 14.08 5.86
CA LEU A 50 -1.73 13.28 4.73
C LEU A 50 -2.57 14.20 3.84
N ARG A 51 -2.27 14.22 2.55
CA ARG A 51 -3.08 14.86 1.51
C ARG A 51 -3.92 13.79 0.82
N ALA A 52 -5.23 13.95 0.88
CA ALA A 52 -6.23 13.17 0.14
C ALA A 52 -7.12 14.17 -0.62
N GLU A 53 -8.44 14.17 -0.45
CA GLU A 53 -9.33 15.22 -0.96
C GLU A 53 -9.08 16.60 -0.32
N ARG A 54 -8.41 16.61 0.81
CA ARG A 54 -7.86 17.78 1.52
C ARG A 54 -6.68 17.38 2.37
N GLU A 55 -6.08 18.32 3.08
CA GLU A 55 -5.02 18.02 4.05
C GLU A 55 -5.59 17.57 5.38
N TYR A 56 -5.05 16.46 5.89
CA TYR A 56 -5.38 15.90 7.18
C TYR A 56 -4.16 15.75 8.06
N ARG A 57 -4.36 15.79 9.36
CA ARG A 57 -3.36 15.40 10.35
C ARG A 57 -3.80 14.07 10.97
N ILE A 58 -3.10 13.00 10.66
CA ILE A 58 -3.44 11.64 11.07
C ILE A 58 -2.48 11.11 12.14
N TRP A 59 -3.01 10.29 13.03
CA TRP A 59 -2.21 9.57 14.02
C TRP A 59 -1.68 8.27 13.45
N ILE A 60 -0.39 8.01 13.59
CA ILE A 60 0.23 6.73 13.23
C ILE A 60 0.69 6.03 14.50
N ALA A 61 0.07 4.91 14.80
CA ALA A 61 0.47 4.07 15.91
C ALA A 61 1.80 3.36 15.62
N ARG A 62 2.55 3.06 16.68
CA ARG A 62 3.79 2.26 16.61
C ARG A 62 3.68 1.08 17.56
N GLY A 63 4.08 -0.09 17.05
CA GLY A 63 4.23 -1.29 17.85
C GLY A 63 5.70 -1.61 18.12
N ARG A 64 6.00 -2.19 19.26
CA ARG A 64 7.34 -2.68 19.63
C ARG A 64 7.29 -4.18 19.88
N CYS A 65 8.22 -4.90 19.29
CA CYS A 65 8.40 -6.30 19.55
C CYS A 65 9.01 -6.53 20.94
N PRO A 66 8.39 -7.32 21.83
CA PRO A 66 8.97 -7.60 23.14
C PRO A 66 10.25 -8.44 23.03
N ARG A 67 10.33 -9.34 22.03
CA ARG A 67 11.45 -10.26 21.84
C ARG A 67 12.68 -9.58 21.21
N CYS A 68 12.54 -9.05 20.00
CA CYS A 68 13.69 -8.45 19.27
C CYS A 68 13.85 -6.94 19.50
N ARG A 69 12.96 -6.31 20.25
CA ARG A 69 12.97 -4.88 20.64
C ARG A 69 12.82 -3.92 19.46
N THR A 70 12.62 -4.42 18.24
CA THR A 70 12.39 -3.59 17.05
C THR A 70 11.04 -2.88 17.13
N THR A 71 11.02 -1.62 16.69
CA THR A 71 9.80 -0.81 16.65
C THR A 71 9.34 -0.63 15.20
N HIS A 72 8.05 -0.77 14.97
CA HIS A 72 7.42 -0.66 13.65
C HIS A 72 6.35 0.43 13.65
N ALA A 73 6.29 1.22 12.58
CA ALA A 73 5.16 2.09 12.31
C ALA A 73 4.02 1.25 11.70
N LEU A 74 2.81 1.40 12.23
CA LEU A 74 1.62 0.66 11.80
C LEU A 74 0.78 1.59 10.92
N LEU A 75 1.00 1.51 9.61
CA LEU A 75 0.34 2.38 8.63
C LEU A 75 -1.00 1.78 8.20
N PRO A 76 -2.09 2.56 8.19
CA PRO A 76 -3.30 2.14 7.47
C PRO A 76 -3.00 2.05 5.97
N ASP A 77 -3.70 1.20 5.26
CA ASP A 77 -3.44 0.85 3.86
C ASP A 77 -3.56 2.01 2.87
N PHE A 78 -4.26 3.08 3.23
CA PHE A 78 -4.31 4.31 2.45
C PHE A 78 -3.06 5.21 2.59
N VAL A 79 -2.07 4.80 3.40
CA VAL A 79 -0.84 5.58 3.68
C VAL A 79 0.40 4.89 3.15
N CYS A 80 1.04 5.44 2.15
CA CYS A 80 2.37 5.01 1.70
C CYS A 80 3.48 5.45 2.68
N ALA A 81 4.48 4.60 2.84
CA ALA A 81 5.67 4.93 3.59
C ALA A 81 6.40 6.13 2.96
N ARG A 82 6.74 7.12 3.79
CA ARG A 82 7.46 8.34 3.39
C ARG A 82 6.78 9.17 2.28
N ARG A 83 5.46 9.06 2.10
CA ARG A 83 4.69 9.89 1.18
C ARG A 83 3.65 10.69 1.96
N LEU A 84 3.44 11.93 1.55
CA LEU A 84 2.43 12.81 2.14
C LEU A 84 1.04 12.56 1.56
N ASP A 85 0.98 11.98 0.38
CA ASP A 85 -0.26 11.83 -0.37
C ASP A 85 -0.87 10.44 -0.11
N ALA A 86 -2.19 10.37 -0.06
CA ALA A 86 -2.94 9.13 0.03
C ALA A 86 -2.69 8.26 -1.21
N VAL A 87 -2.80 6.95 -1.04
CA VAL A 87 -2.50 6.00 -2.13
C VAL A 87 -3.43 6.18 -3.32
N GLU A 88 -4.65 6.63 -3.10
CA GLU A 88 -5.65 6.91 -4.13
C GLU A 88 -5.21 8.07 -5.03
N VAL A 89 -4.67 9.15 -4.43
CA VAL A 89 -4.14 10.30 -5.18
C VAL A 89 -2.91 9.90 -5.99
N ILE A 90 -2.00 9.15 -5.39
CA ILE A 90 -0.80 8.62 -6.06
C ILE A 90 -1.21 7.70 -7.21
N GLY A 91 -2.15 6.81 -6.95
CA GLY A 91 -2.63 5.83 -7.92
C GLY A 91 -3.31 6.47 -9.12
N ALA A 92 -4.19 7.45 -8.89
CA ALA A 92 -4.83 8.21 -9.96
C ALA A 92 -3.81 8.90 -10.88
N ALA A 93 -2.75 9.48 -10.31
CA ALA A 93 -1.67 10.08 -11.10
C ALA A 93 -0.91 9.06 -11.95
N ILE A 94 -0.64 7.87 -11.39
CA ILE A 94 0.04 6.79 -12.10
C ILE A 94 -0.83 6.30 -13.26
N GLU A 95 -2.10 6.02 -13.01
CA GLU A 95 -3.06 5.51 -13.98
C GLU A 95 -3.23 6.48 -15.16
N ALA A 96 -3.49 7.77 -14.88
CA ALA A 96 -3.58 8.80 -15.90
C ALA A 96 -2.29 8.91 -16.73
N GLY A 97 -1.13 8.81 -16.06
CA GLY A 97 0.15 8.83 -16.76
C GLY A 97 0.40 7.60 -17.63
N VAL A 98 -0.02 6.40 -17.19
CA VAL A 98 0.07 5.17 -18.01
C VAL A 98 -0.88 5.25 -19.20
N ALA A 99 -2.05 5.88 -19.04
CA ALA A 99 -2.98 6.18 -20.11
C ALA A 99 -2.50 7.27 -21.10
N GLY A 100 -1.30 7.83 -20.89
CA GLY A 100 -0.70 8.81 -21.80
C GLY A 100 -0.99 10.27 -21.48
N MET A 101 -1.69 10.57 -20.38
CA MET A 101 -1.95 11.95 -19.99
C MET A 101 -0.65 12.67 -19.56
N GLY A 102 -0.55 13.93 -19.92
CA GLY A 102 0.55 14.81 -19.48
C GLY A 102 0.51 15.06 -17.99
N MET A 103 1.66 15.03 -17.32
CA MET A 103 1.72 15.15 -15.85
C MET A 103 1.37 16.54 -15.32
N ARG A 104 1.35 17.59 -16.13
CA ARG A 104 0.90 18.93 -15.68
C ARG A 104 -0.62 18.96 -15.49
N PRO A 105 -1.46 18.61 -16.49
CA PRO A 105 -2.91 18.51 -16.29
C PRO A 105 -3.30 17.54 -15.16
N VAL A 106 -2.61 16.41 -15.05
CA VAL A 106 -2.85 15.44 -13.97
C VAL A 106 -2.57 16.06 -12.59
N ALA A 107 -1.47 16.78 -12.45
CA ALA A 107 -1.10 17.44 -11.21
C ALA A 107 -2.11 18.55 -10.83
N GLU A 108 -2.59 19.30 -11.82
CA GLU A 108 -3.64 20.33 -11.62
C GLU A 108 -4.95 19.70 -11.15
N SER A 109 -5.40 18.61 -11.78
CA SER A 109 -6.63 17.91 -11.38
C SER A 109 -6.58 17.29 -9.99
N LEU A 110 -5.39 16.89 -9.53
CA LEU A 110 -5.16 16.28 -8.22
C LEU A 110 -4.70 17.28 -7.15
N ALA A 111 -4.60 18.55 -7.49
CA ALA A 111 -4.12 19.62 -6.61
C ALA A 111 -2.74 19.32 -5.98
N VAL A 112 -1.83 18.73 -6.76
CA VAL A 112 -0.47 18.42 -6.32
C VAL A 112 0.57 19.15 -7.18
N PRO A 113 1.81 19.40 -6.69
CA PRO A 113 2.87 19.95 -7.53
C PRO A 113 3.17 19.04 -8.73
N ALA A 114 3.37 19.63 -9.91
CA ALA A 114 3.70 18.88 -11.13
C ALA A 114 5.00 18.07 -11.01
N SER A 115 5.95 18.52 -10.20
CA SER A 115 7.16 17.77 -9.86
C SER A 115 6.85 16.51 -9.09
N THR A 116 5.87 16.55 -8.19
CA THR A 116 5.42 15.41 -7.39
C THR A 116 4.77 14.36 -8.27
N ALA A 117 3.82 14.73 -9.13
CA ALA A 117 3.18 13.81 -10.07
C ALA A 117 4.20 13.15 -11.02
N ARG A 118 5.16 13.95 -11.55
CA ARG A 118 6.26 13.41 -12.36
C ARG A 118 7.17 12.44 -11.59
N ASP A 119 7.45 12.70 -10.31
CA ASP A 119 8.25 11.80 -9.47
C ASP A 119 7.53 10.47 -9.25
N TRP A 120 6.23 10.47 -9.00
CA TRP A 120 5.45 9.23 -8.87
C TRP A 120 5.48 8.41 -10.16
N ARG A 121 5.24 9.05 -11.31
CA ARG A 121 5.28 8.40 -12.61
C ARG A 121 6.66 7.82 -12.91
N ARG A 122 7.73 8.59 -12.67
CA ARG A 122 9.11 8.14 -12.85
C ARG A 122 9.44 6.93 -11.97
N ARG A 123 9.02 6.96 -10.69
CA ARG A 123 9.25 5.86 -9.75
C ARG A 123 8.43 4.62 -10.11
N HIS A 124 7.19 4.79 -10.50
CA HIS A 124 6.37 3.68 -10.98
C HIS A 124 7.02 3.01 -12.18
N ARG A 125 7.44 3.79 -13.19
CA ARG A 125 8.15 3.27 -14.37
C ARG A 125 9.39 2.47 -13.98
N ALA A 126 10.22 3.00 -13.11
CA ALA A 126 11.44 2.35 -12.67
C ALA A 126 11.18 1.04 -11.90
N ARG A 127 10.04 0.94 -11.23
CA ARG A 127 9.65 -0.25 -10.46
C ARG A 127 8.68 -1.17 -11.17
N ALA A 128 8.15 -0.79 -12.30
CA ALA A 128 7.12 -1.56 -13.02
C ALA A 128 7.52 -3.03 -13.26
N PRO A 129 8.77 -3.39 -13.63
CA PRO A 129 9.16 -4.79 -13.75
C PRO A 129 9.00 -5.57 -12.44
N ALA A 130 9.46 -5.00 -11.32
CA ALA A 130 9.36 -5.65 -10.01
C ALA A 130 7.92 -5.68 -9.50
N LEU A 131 7.14 -4.64 -9.76
CA LEU A 131 5.72 -4.59 -9.42
C LEU A 131 4.93 -5.64 -10.20
N LEU A 132 5.16 -5.74 -11.52
CA LEU A 132 4.52 -6.75 -12.35
C LEU A 132 4.80 -8.16 -11.83
N SER A 133 6.07 -8.50 -11.63
CA SER A 133 6.46 -9.82 -11.11
C SER A 133 5.83 -10.11 -9.75
N HIS A 134 5.83 -9.14 -8.84
CA HIS A 134 5.28 -9.29 -7.51
C HIS A 134 3.76 -9.44 -7.51
N LEU A 135 3.04 -8.53 -8.18
CA LEU A 135 1.58 -8.52 -8.22
C LEU A 135 1.03 -9.74 -8.97
N ALA A 136 1.64 -10.09 -10.11
CA ALA A 136 1.30 -11.29 -10.85
C ALA A 136 1.55 -12.55 -10.02
N GLY A 137 2.70 -12.64 -9.35
CA GLY A 137 3.00 -13.76 -8.47
C GLY A 137 2.00 -13.92 -7.34
N VAL A 138 1.57 -12.83 -6.71
CA VAL A 138 0.53 -12.86 -5.66
C VAL A 138 -0.83 -13.25 -6.25
N ALA A 139 -1.21 -12.69 -7.40
CA ALA A 139 -2.48 -13.01 -8.07
C ALA A 139 -2.55 -14.50 -8.45
N ILE A 140 -1.50 -15.04 -9.06
CA ILE A 140 -1.41 -16.48 -9.43
C ILE A 140 -1.45 -17.36 -8.18
N ALA A 141 -0.72 -17.01 -7.13
CA ALA A 141 -0.74 -17.76 -5.86
C ALA A 141 -2.13 -17.78 -5.21
N LEU A 142 -2.97 -16.81 -5.53
CA LEU A 142 -4.39 -16.78 -5.17
C LEU A 142 -5.29 -17.46 -6.20
N GLY A 143 -4.77 -18.01 -7.29
CA GLY A 143 -5.55 -18.71 -8.31
C GLY A 143 -6.13 -17.81 -9.41
N ALA A 144 -5.62 -16.57 -9.56
CA ALA A 144 -6.01 -15.74 -10.68
C ALA A 144 -5.39 -16.26 -11.98
N GLU A 145 -6.19 -16.25 -13.04
CA GLU A 145 -5.69 -16.39 -14.40
C GLU A 145 -5.31 -15.00 -14.94
N LEU A 146 -4.07 -14.88 -15.39
CA LEU A 146 -3.63 -13.65 -16.04
C LEU A 146 -3.95 -13.74 -17.53
N ALA A 147 -4.82 -12.85 -17.99
CA ALA A 147 -5.05 -12.62 -19.41
C ALA A 147 -3.77 -12.09 -20.11
N GLU A 148 -3.82 -11.94 -21.44
CA GLU A 148 -2.74 -11.27 -22.17
C GLU A 148 -2.46 -9.89 -21.57
N LEU A 149 -1.20 -9.67 -21.17
CA LEU A 149 -0.78 -8.43 -20.55
C LEU A 149 -0.54 -7.36 -21.62
N PRO A 150 -0.87 -6.09 -21.36
CA PRO A 150 -0.57 -4.98 -22.26
C PRO A 150 0.92 -4.89 -22.62
N GLY A 151 1.23 -4.35 -23.83
CA GLY A 151 2.60 -4.29 -24.33
C GLY A 151 3.56 -3.42 -23.53
N SER A 152 3.06 -2.41 -22.80
CA SER A 152 3.92 -1.62 -21.91
C SER A 152 4.00 -2.27 -20.53
N ILE A 153 5.21 -2.37 -19.98
CA ILE A 153 5.44 -3.00 -18.67
C ILE A 153 4.73 -2.26 -17.53
N GLU A 154 4.51 -0.96 -17.67
CA GLU A 154 3.78 -0.14 -16.71
C GLU A 154 2.29 -0.48 -16.73
N ALA A 155 1.70 -0.62 -17.93
CA ALA A 155 0.31 -1.05 -18.08
C ALA A 155 0.12 -2.51 -17.64
N ALA A 156 1.08 -3.38 -17.95
CA ALA A 156 1.08 -4.77 -17.50
C ALA A 156 1.09 -4.88 -15.95
N ALA A 157 1.85 -4.03 -15.27
CA ALA A 157 1.85 -3.99 -13.80
C ALA A 157 0.49 -3.56 -13.23
N LEU A 158 -0.21 -2.63 -13.90
CA LEU A 158 -1.57 -2.25 -13.50
C LEU A 158 -2.59 -3.36 -13.80
N ALA A 159 -2.47 -4.04 -14.94
CA ALA A 159 -3.34 -5.18 -15.27
C ALA A 159 -3.15 -6.34 -14.25
N ALA A 160 -1.92 -6.61 -13.83
CA ALA A 160 -1.66 -7.59 -12.78
C ALA A 160 -2.29 -7.18 -11.42
N LEU A 161 -2.32 -5.88 -11.11
CA LEU A 161 -3.05 -5.37 -9.95
C LEU A 161 -4.56 -5.59 -10.09
N ASP A 162 -5.13 -5.35 -11.26
CA ASP A 162 -6.56 -5.54 -11.51
C ASP A 162 -6.97 -7.02 -11.40
N ALA A 163 -6.15 -7.93 -11.92
CA ALA A 163 -6.34 -9.37 -11.73
C ALA A 163 -6.30 -9.76 -10.25
N LEU A 164 -5.38 -9.18 -9.49
CA LEU A 164 -5.30 -9.40 -8.04
C LEU A 164 -6.54 -8.85 -7.31
N VAL A 165 -7.01 -7.65 -7.65
CA VAL A 165 -8.24 -7.06 -7.07
C VAL A 165 -9.44 -7.97 -7.32
N THR A 166 -9.59 -8.44 -8.55
CA THR A 166 -10.69 -9.34 -8.97
C THR A 166 -10.65 -10.64 -8.17
N GLU A 167 -9.48 -11.25 -8.04
CA GLU A 167 -9.35 -12.52 -7.32
C GLU A 167 -9.59 -12.36 -5.82
N VAL A 168 -9.10 -11.28 -5.20
CA VAL A 168 -9.38 -10.97 -3.80
C VAL A 168 -10.87 -10.72 -3.58
N ALA A 169 -11.53 -9.99 -4.49
CA ALA A 169 -12.98 -9.77 -4.42
C ALA A 169 -13.77 -11.07 -4.49
N ARG A 170 -13.38 -11.99 -5.38
CA ARG A 170 -13.99 -13.32 -5.51
C ARG A 170 -13.91 -14.10 -4.19
N ARG A 171 -12.76 -14.05 -3.50
CA ARG A 171 -12.55 -14.74 -2.22
C ARG A 171 -13.25 -14.07 -1.04
N LEU A 172 -13.48 -12.76 -1.11
CA LEU A 172 -14.19 -11.99 -0.09
C LEU A 172 -15.70 -11.89 -0.35
N ALA A 173 -16.27 -12.82 -1.09
CA ALA A 173 -17.70 -12.88 -1.41
C ALA A 173 -18.25 -11.59 -2.06
N GLY A 174 -17.50 -11.04 -3.01
CA GLY A 174 -17.89 -9.87 -3.81
C GLY A 174 -17.60 -8.51 -3.17
N ARG A 175 -16.94 -8.46 -2.02
CA ARG A 175 -16.45 -7.19 -1.46
C ARG A 175 -15.20 -6.76 -2.21
N LEU A 176 -15.36 -5.75 -3.08
CA LEU A 176 -14.22 -5.19 -3.81
C LEU A 176 -13.26 -4.47 -2.85
N PRO A 177 -12.00 -4.88 -2.77
CA PRO A 177 -11.01 -4.11 -2.05
C PRO A 177 -10.72 -2.82 -2.82
N GLU A 178 -10.44 -1.76 -2.09
CA GLU A 178 -9.94 -0.52 -2.68
C GLU A 178 -8.62 -0.80 -3.41
N ARG A 179 -8.61 -0.64 -4.74
CA ARG A 179 -7.51 -1.03 -5.63
C ARG A 179 -6.14 -0.54 -5.15
N TRP A 180 -6.04 0.74 -4.85
CA TRP A 180 -4.78 1.36 -4.45
C TRP A 180 -4.38 1.04 -3.01
N ARG A 181 -5.33 0.80 -2.13
CA ARG A 181 -5.07 0.30 -0.78
C ARG A 181 -4.52 -1.12 -0.81
N LEU A 182 -5.11 -1.99 -1.63
CA LEU A 182 -4.60 -3.34 -1.84
C LEU A 182 -3.17 -3.30 -2.41
N TRP A 183 -2.91 -2.46 -3.43
CA TRP A 183 -1.58 -2.25 -3.99
C TRP A 183 -0.55 -1.88 -2.91
N ASN A 184 -0.88 -0.91 -2.06
CA ASN A 184 -0.01 -0.48 -0.98
C ASN A 184 0.23 -1.58 0.06
N ALA A 185 -0.82 -2.30 0.45
CA ALA A 185 -0.76 -3.38 1.43
C ALA A 185 0.13 -4.53 0.95
N VAL A 186 -0.10 -5.03 -0.26
CA VAL A 186 0.71 -6.15 -0.81
C VAL A 186 2.15 -5.75 -1.12
N CYS A 187 2.41 -4.46 -1.35
CA CYS A 187 3.75 -3.91 -1.50
C CYS A 187 4.41 -3.51 -0.17
N GLY A 188 3.79 -3.85 0.98
CA GLY A 188 4.34 -3.56 2.32
C GLY A 188 4.54 -2.07 2.61
N GLY A 189 3.75 -1.19 1.99
CA GLY A 189 3.86 0.26 2.14
C GLY A 189 4.92 0.94 1.25
N TRP A 190 5.60 0.19 0.40
CA TRP A 190 6.71 0.68 -0.42
C TRP A 190 6.53 0.50 -1.94
N PRO A 191 5.34 0.70 -2.51
CA PRO A 191 5.14 0.46 -3.94
C PRO A 191 6.01 1.38 -4.82
N LEU A 192 6.29 2.61 -4.37
CA LEU A 192 7.18 3.57 -5.01
C LEU A 192 8.53 3.69 -4.28
N GLY A 193 9.03 2.60 -3.75
CA GLY A 193 10.32 2.57 -3.09
C GLY A 193 11.50 2.90 -4.03
N THR A 194 12.68 3.10 -3.43
CA THR A 194 13.95 3.24 -4.13
C THR A 194 14.77 1.96 -3.99
N ASN A 195 15.94 1.90 -4.61
CA ASN A 195 16.86 0.75 -4.47
C ASN A 195 17.29 0.48 -3.01
N THR A 196 17.16 1.48 -2.13
CA THR A 196 17.41 1.34 -0.68
C THR A 196 16.17 0.96 0.12
N SER A 197 15.00 0.88 -0.52
CA SER A 197 13.76 0.44 0.13
C SER A 197 13.77 -1.08 0.30
N PRO A 198 13.03 -1.61 1.30
CA PRO A 198 12.85 -3.04 1.44
C PRO A 198 12.34 -3.66 0.14
N PRO A 199 12.71 -4.90 -0.18
CA PRO A 199 12.12 -5.62 -1.30
C PRO A 199 10.59 -5.70 -1.11
N LEU A 200 9.86 -5.84 -2.21
CA LEU A 200 8.43 -6.09 -2.14
C LEU A 200 8.25 -7.41 -1.39
N ALA A 201 7.68 -7.34 -0.21
CA ALA A 201 7.56 -8.50 0.66
C ALA A 201 6.35 -9.32 0.25
N GLY A 202 6.56 -10.60 -0.06
CA GLY A 202 5.50 -11.58 -0.31
C GLY A 202 4.70 -11.99 0.94
N ALA A 203 4.76 -11.21 2.00
CA ALA A 203 4.14 -11.54 3.27
C ALA A 203 2.92 -10.65 3.48
N LEU A 204 1.72 -11.09 3.16
CA LEU A 204 0.50 -10.56 3.82
C LEU A 204 -0.79 -11.08 3.17
N ILE A 205 -0.74 -12.19 2.47
CA ILE A 205 -1.98 -12.85 2.03
C ILE A 205 -2.79 -13.29 3.26
N GLY A 206 -2.14 -13.67 4.35
CA GLY A 206 -2.81 -14.12 5.57
C GLY A 206 -3.51 -13.02 6.38
N ALA A 207 -3.00 -11.79 6.38
CA ALA A 207 -3.57 -10.68 7.15
C ALA A 207 -4.74 -10.00 6.40
N CYS A 208 -4.70 -9.95 5.08
CA CYS A 208 -5.82 -9.44 4.28
C CYS A 208 -7.01 -10.40 4.23
N MET A 209 -6.79 -11.69 4.47
CA MET A 209 -7.82 -12.72 4.33
C MET A 209 -8.47 -13.15 5.64
N GLY A 210 -8.25 -12.44 6.73
CA GLY A 210 -8.91 -12.73 8.01
C GLY A 210 -9.00 -14.24 8.26
N ARG A 211 -7.99 -14.86 8.86
CA ARG A 211 -8.17 -16.19 9.41
C ARG A 211 -9.26 -16.07 10.47
N SER A 212 -10.48 -16.50 10.14
CA SER A 212 -11.40 -16.94 11.17
C SER A 212 -10.70 -18.10 11.87
N VAL A 213 -10.12 -17.83 13.03
CA VAL A 213 -9.72 -18.87 13.96
C VAL A 213 -11.03 -19.29 14.65
N THR A 214 -11.55 -20.44 14.24
CA THR A 214 -12.50 -21.22 15.04
C THR A 214 -11.84 -21.65 16.34
#